data_c8cc61c3008c860610b6e6d0cb31f563
#
_entry.id   c8cc61c3008c860610b6e6d0cb31f563
#
_cell.length_a   1.000
_cell.length_b   1.000
_cell.length_c   1.000
_cell.angle_alpha   90.00
_cell.angle_beta   90.00
_cell.angle_gamma   90.00
#
_symmetry.space_group_name_H-M   'P 1'
#
loop_
_entity.id
_entity.type
_entity.pdbx_description
1 polymer ?
#
loop_
_entity_poly.entity_id
_entity_poly.type
_entity_poly.pdbx_seq_one_letter_code
_entity_poly.pdbx_strand_id
1 'polypeptide(L)'
;MTNNNQEQPENAPRVVKVGPPSDADNFDELVSDIRQFVTFIAGNEVFAVDMAPVQEIIRVPDVVRVPLAPPTLDGLANLRGKVLPIISLRRIFGFDEQEHDDATRALVIDIGQPLGFVVDKVSSVVGVEPGKIEGVGSIKGTVNTELLSGIIKDIGGHDMIMVLDFAKLVAREFAEIAAVAKSSSMAGGLYNSSESEEEESSDELQLVSFDVAGQEYAITIDDVQEIVQVPENIVHVPHSESHVLGLMTLRNRLLPLVSLRRMFSLAPQDADEHSRIVVVSLGSASVGIVMDSVNEVLRVAKSDVDAMPGLFAREGELNDISEICRLDGGKRLVSIISSRNLFSHSAIKEALTTVDNLQDEKIREDVAEEEESNDDDEQVVVFRLDKEEFGVPIESVQEIVRVPEELTHVPKAPPFVEGVINLRGAVLPVIDLRRRLGLPSVERSDRQRVMVFLIEGMRTGFIVDSVAEVLKIHKSAIESSPNLSSEQGKLLSRMANLEKQKRIVQLIVPAHLVEDRERAELAKMEAKALS
;
A
#
# COMPACT_ATOMS: atom_id res chain seq x y z
N MET A 1 -61.84 -60.14 -44.08
CA MET A 1 -62.02 -59.42 -45.34
C MET A 1 -60.71 -58.73 -45.64
N THR A 2 -60.04 -59.33 -46.49
CA THR A 2 -59.39 -58.92 -47.75
C THR A 2 -58.16 -58.02 -47.56
N ASN A 3 -57.03 -58.65 -47.79
CA ASN A 3 -56.21 -58.73 -49.03
C ASN A 3 -55.15 -57.62 -49.07
N ASN A 4 -53.90 -57.98 -49.01
CA ASN A 4 -52.99 -58.43 -50.11
C ASN A 4 -52.31 -57.24 -50.81
N ASN A 5 -51.06 -57.11 -50.88
CA ASN A 5 -50.05 -57.60 -51.81
C ASN A 5 -48.68 -56.90 -51.50
N GLN A 6 -47.72 -57.61 -51.22
CA GLN A 6 -46.46 -57.87 -51.94
C GLN A 6 -46.15 -56.98 -53.15
N GLU A 7 -44.96 -56.36 -53.07
CA GLU A 7 -44.00 -56.42 -54.19
C GLU A 7 -42.63 -55.94 -53.72
N GLN A 8 -41.65 -56.84 -53.74
CA GLN A 8 -40.22 -56.55 -53.85
C GLN A 8 -39.90 -56.18 -55.31
N PRO A 9 -38.84 -55.36 -55.53
CA PRO A 9 -37.80 -55.96 -56.38
C PRO A 9 -36.40 -55.73 -55.85
N GLU A 10 -35.62 -56.76 -56.08
CA GLU A 10 -34.15 -56.83 -56.11
C GLU A 10 -33.47 -55.65 -56.79
N ASN A 11 -32.41 -55.17 -56.23
CA ASN A 11 -31.16 -54.93 -56.93
C ASN A 11 -30.02 -54.60 -55.89
N ALA A 12 -29.27 -55.57 -55.54
CA ALA A 12 -27.99 -55.41 -54.89
C ALA A 12 -26.92 -55.12 -55.96
N PRO A 13 -26.12 -54.04 -55.79
CA PRO A 13 -24.86 -53.94 -56.53
C PRO A 13 -23.72 -54.58 -55.77
N ARG A 14 -22.94 -55.32 -56.52
CA ARG A 14 -21.71 -56.06 -56.21
C ARG A 14 -20.74 -55.28 -55.34
N VAL A 15 -20.31 -55.89 -54.25
CA VAL A 15 -19.13 -55.53 -53.49
C VAL A 15 -17.92 -55.75 -54.35
N VAL A 16 -17.27 -54.67 -54.77
CA VAL A 16 -15.92 -54.67 -55.30
C VAL A 16 -15.00 -54.48 -54.08
N LYS A 17 -14.24 -55.50 -53.72
CA LYS A 17 -13.11 -55.39 -52.80
C LYS A 17 -12.05 -54.55 -53.49
N VAL A 18 -11.91 -53.29 -53.08
CA VAL A 18 -10.74 -52.45 -53.36
C VAL A 18 -9.81 -52.66 -52.19
N GLY A 19 -8.58 -53.09 -52.48
CA GLY A 19 -7.52 -53.25 -51.52
C GLY A 19 -7.15 -51.92 -50.82
N PRO A 20 -6.46 -51.93 -49.68
CA PRO A 20 -6.14 -50.73 -48.94
C PRO A 20 -5.26 -49.82 -49.80
N PRO A 21 -5.51 -48.51 -49.87
CA PRO A 21 -4.56 -47.57 -50.39
C PRO A 21 -3.44 -47.44 -49.35
N SER A 22 -2.24 -47.86 -49.74
CA SER A 22 -0.97 -47.53 -49.14
C SER A 22 -0.71 -46.04 -49.41
N ASP A 23 -1.19 -45.12 -48.60
CA ASP A 23 -0.78 -43.70 -48.55
C ASP A 23 -1.63 -42.92 -47.55
N ALA A 24 -1.90 -43.50 -46.36
CA ALA A 24 -2.61 -42.82 -45.27
C ALA A 24 -1.70 -42.43 -44.10
N ASP A 25 -0.37 -42.45 -44.32
CA ASP A 25 0.61 -42.11 -43.23
C ASP A 25 1.26 -40.73 -43.38
N ASN A 26 0.72 -39.81 -44.17
CA ASN A 26 1.32 -38.49 -44.38
C ASN A 26 0.39 -37.31 -44.15
N PHE A 27 -0.74 -37.47 -43.50
CA PHE A 27 -1.65 -36.35 -43.19
C PHE A 27 -1.57 -35.88 -41.73
N ASP A 28 -0.94 -36.61 -40.82
CA ASP A 28 -0.76 -36.21 -39.41
C ASP A 28 0.58 -35.50 -39.13
N GLU A 29 1.48 -35.40 -40.10
CA GLU A 29 2.77 -34.67 -39.95
C GLU A 29 2.75 -33.23 -40.43
N LEU A 30 1.59 -32.68 -40.82
CA LEU A 30 1.41 -31.27 -41.20
C LEU A 30 0.48 -30.50 -40.25
N VAL A 31 0.40 -30.88 -38.97
CA VAL A 31 0.01 -29.92 -37.96
C VAL A 31 1.25 -29.04 -37.76
N SER A 32 1.32 -28.05 -38.63
CA SER A 32 2.39 -27.06 -38.67
C SER A 32 2.64 -26.51 -37.27
N ASP A 33 3.89 -26.51 -36.82
CA ASP A 33 4.44 -25.79 -35.66
C ASP A 33 4.23 -24.27 -35.78
N ILE A 34 3.00 -23.82 -36.08
CA ILE A 34 2.67 -22.41 -36.19
C ILE A 34 2.72 -21.80 -34.79
N ARG A 35 3.69 -20.95 -34.55
CA ARG A 35 3.79 -20.18 -33.32
C ARG A 35 2.90 -18.95 -33.42
N GLN A 36 2.17 -18.66 -32.36
CA GLN A 36 1.31 -17.48 -32.27
C GLN A 36 2.03 -16.34 -31.56
N PHE A 37 1.92 -15.15 -32.14
CA PHE A 37 2.53 -13.93 -31.58
C PHE A 37 1.49 -12.84 -31.45
N VAL A 38 1.53 -12.14 -30.32
CA VAL A 38 0.79 -10.89 -30.12
C VAL A 38 1.64 -9.75 -30.67
N THR A 39 1.12 -9.01 -31.64
CA THR A 39 1.80 -7.84 -32.22
C THR A 39 1.32 -6.56 -31.58
N PHE A 40 2.24 -5.64 -31.31
CA PHE A 40 1.96 -4.36 -30.67
C PHE A 40 2.93 -3.28 -31.14
N ILE A 41 2.59 -2.04 -30.84
CA ILE A 41 3.37 -0.84 -31.19
C ILE A 41 3.89 -0.23 -29.89
N ALA A 42 5.17 0.14 -29.89
CA ALA A 42 5.78 1.00 -28.91
C ALA A 42 6.66 2.04 -29.64
N GLY A 43 6.40 3.32 -29.42
CA GLY A 43 6.98 4.37 -30.23
C GLY A 43 6.50 4.28 -31.68
N ASN A 44 7.45 4.26 -32.60
CA ASN A 44 7.16 4.11 -34.05
C ASN A 44 7.47 2.70 -34.58
N GLU A 45 7.75 1.77 -33.70
CA GLU A 45 8.24 0.43 -34.04
C GLU A 45 7.17 -0.63 -33.75
N VAL A 46 7.17 -1.70 -34.54
CA VAL A 46 6.27 -2.84 -34.38
C VAL A 46 7.03 -3.99 -33.76
N PHE A 47 6.47 -4.48 -32.66
CA PHE A 47 7.02 -5.58 -31.89
C PHE A 47 6.05 -6.76 -31.87
N ALA A 48 6.58 -7.91 -31.50
CA ALA A 48 5.79 -9.09 -31.19
C ALA A 48 6.31 -9.78 -29.93
N VAL A 49 5.43 -10.47 -29.26
CA VAL A 49 5.74 -11.41 -28.18
C VAL A 49 5.11 -12.76 -28.45
N ASP A 50 5.79 -13.85 -28.12
CA ASP A 50 5.19 -15.18 -28.15
C ASP A 50 3.92 -15.20 -27.28
N MET A 51 2.85 -15.78 -27.78
CA MET A 51 1.57 -15.78 -27.05
C MET A 51 1.59 -16.65 -25.79
N ALA A 52 2.48 -17.64 -25.73
CA ALA A 52 2.52 -18.61 -24.62
C ALA A 52 2.66 -17.95 -23.22
N PRO A 53 3.54 -16.96 -22.98
CA PRO A 53 3.65 -16.29 -21.70
C PRO A 53 2.60 -15.17 -21.47
N VAL A 54 1.81 -14.80 -22.48
CA VAL A 54 0.81 -13.72 -22.36
C VAL A 54 -0.43 -14.25 -21.64
N GLN A 55 -0.70 -13.75 -20.43
CA GLN A 55 -1.86 -14.12 -19.66
C GLN A 55 -3.11 -13.34 -20.10
N GLU A 56 -2.97 -12.02 -20.21
CA GLU A 56 -4.08 -11.14 -20.62
C GLU A 56 -3.57 -9.78 -21.13
N ILE A 57 -4.47 -9.05 -21.78
CA ILE A 57 -4.24 -7.70 -22.29
C ILE A 57 -5.30 -6.80 -21.65
N ILE A 58 -4.84 -5.84 -20.85
CA ILE A 58 -5.72 -4.98 -20.06
C ILE A 58 -5.56 -3.50 -20.45
N ARG A 59 -6.50 -2.65 -20.06
CA ARG A 59 -6.26 -1.21 -20.00
C ARG A 59 -5.21 -0.93 -18.95
N VAL A 60 -4.38 0.09 -19.15
CA VAL A 60 -3.40 0.49 -18.14
C VAL A 60 -4.16 0.89 -16.87
N PRO A 61 -3.92 0.18 -15.77
CA PRO A 61 -4.57 0.51 -14.50
C PRO A 61 -3.91 1.71 -13.83
N ASP A 62 -4.59 2.29 -12.85
CA ASP A 62 -3.97 3.25 -11.94
C ASP A 62 -2.84 2.58 -11.17
N VAL A 63 -1.72 3.27 -11.04
CA VAL A 63 -0.51 2.74 -10.41
C VAL A 63 -0.11 3.55 -9.18
N VAL A 64 0.37 2.86 -8.15
CA VAL A 64 1.05 3.45 -7.01
C VAL A 64 2.55 3.40 -7.26
N ARG A 65 3.20 4.56 -7.18
CA ARG A 65 4.65 4.66 -7.41
C ARG A 65 5.43 4.02 -6.27
N VAL A 66 6.48 3.30 -6.63
CA VAL A 66 7.44 2.73 -5.68
C VAL A 66 8.66 3.64 -5.63
N PRO A 67 9.02 4.19 -4.46
CA PRO A 67 10.25 4.98 -4.33
C PRO A 67 11.48 4.18 -4.72
N LEU A 68 12.50 4.87 -5.23
CA LEU A 68 13.79 4.29 -5.61
C LEU A 68 13.70 3.15 -6.65
N ALA A 69 12.53 2.90 -7.22
CA ALA A 69 12.34 1.94 -8.29
C ALA A 69 13.05 2.41 -9.58
N PRO A 70 13.46 1.48 -10.46
CA PRO A 70 13.99 1.84 -11.76
C PRO A 70 13.05 2.78 -12.52
N PRO A 71 13.56 3.76 -13.27
CA PRO A 71 12.73 4.69 -14.04
C PRO A 71 11.78 4.01 -15.03
N THR A 72 12.09 2.77 -15.42
CA THR A 72 11.30 1.94 -16.32
C THR A 72 10.04 1.38 -15.68
N LEU A 73 9.95 1.38 -14.33
CA LEU A 73 8.75 0.99 -13.60
C LEU A 73 7.81 2.18 -13.46
N ASP A 74 6.58 2.07 -13.95
CA ASP A 74 5.51 3.05 -13.73
C ASP A 74 5.01 3.02 -12.29
N GLY A 75 4.94 1.82 -11.71
CA GLY A 75 4.48 1.57 -10.35
C GLY A 75 3.86 0.19 -10.19
N LEU A 76 3.08 0.06 -9.14
CA LEU A 76 2.34 -1.16 -8.80
C LEU A 76 0.85 -0.93 -8.97
N ALA A 77 0.16 -1.90 -9.53
CA ALA A 77 -1.29 -1.90 -9.67
C ALA A 77 -1.90 -3.13 -9.02
N ASN A 78 -3.19 -3.07 -8.74
CA ASN A 78 -3.94 -4.25 -8.35
C ASN A 78 -4.60 -4.90 -9.56
N LEU A 79 -4.28 -6.15 -9.81
CA LEU A 79 -4.97 -6.97 -10.80
C LEU A 79 -5.66 -8.15 -10.11
N ARG A 80 -6.99 -8.08 -9.99
CA ARG A 80 -7.81 -9.15 -9.39
C ARG A 80 -7.34 -9.62 -8.00
N GLY A 81 -6.93 -8.69 -7.16
CA GLY A 81 -6.47 -8.97 -5.81
C GLY A 81 -5.00 -9.41 -5.70
N LYS A 82 -4.20 -9.23 -6.76
CA LYS A 82 -2.76 -9.43 -6.73
C LYS A 82 -2.04 -8.17 -7.15
N VAL A 83 -0.91 -7.90 -6.52
CA VAL A 83 -0.05 -6.79 -6.88
C VAL A 83 0.67 -7.10 -8.18
N LEU A 84 0.51 -6.23 -9.19
CA LEU A 84 1.09 -6.36 -10.52
C LEU A 84 2.04 -5.18 -10.77
N PRO A 85 3.35 -5.41 -10.94
CA PRO A 85 4.28 -4.40 -11.40
C PRO A 85 3.95 -3.96 -12.83
N ILE A 86 3.93 -2.65 -13.08
CA ILE A 86 3.66 -2.05 -14.39
C ILE A 86 4.92 -1.39 -14.92
N ILE A 87 5.38 -1.82 -16.08
CA ILE A 87 6.66 -1.46 -16.68
C ILE A 87 6.42 -0.77 -18.03
N SER A 88 7.06 0.37 -18.26
CA SER A 88 6.96 1.13 -19.51
C SER A 88 7.97 0.64 -20.54
N LEU A 89 7.50 0.08 -21.66
CA LEU A 89 8.39 -0.27 -22.78
C LEU A 89 8.97 0.95 -23.46
N ARG A 90 8.26 2.09 -23.49
CA ARG A 90 8.80 3.33 -24.02
C ARG A 90 10.07 3.78 -23.28
N ARG A 91 10.06 3.72 -21.95
CA ARG A 91 11.25 4.07 -21.15
C ARG A 91 12.37 3.05 -21.30
N ILE A 92 12.06 1.75 -21.40
CA ILE A 92 13.08 0.71 -21.65
C ILE A 92 13.82 0.97 -22.96
N PHE A 93 13.09 1.37 -24.00
CA PHE A 93 13.69 1.64 -25.31
C PHE A 93 14.19 3.06 -25.49
N GLY A 94 13.99 3.95 -24.49
CA GLY A 94 14.41 5.36 -24.56
C GLY A 94 13.58 6.18 -25.55
N PHE A 95 12.31 5.79 -25.78
CA PHE A 95 11.37 6.58 -26.57
C PHE A 95 10.80 7.73 -25.74
N ASP A 96 10.39 8.79 -26.41
CA ASP A 96 9.71 9.92 -25.76
C ASP A 96 8.47 9.46 -25.02
N GLU A 97 8.24 10.00 -23.82
CA GLU A 97 7.03 9.74 -23.06
C GLU A 97 5.79 10.28 -23.79
N GLN A 98 4.70 9.56 -23.66
CA GLN A 98 3.40 9.94 -24.20
C GLN A 98 2.34 9.66 -23.15
N GLU A 99 1.36 10.56 -23.03
CA GLU A 99 0.19 10.31 -22.18
C GLU A 99 -0.57 9.08 -22.69
N HIS A 100 -1.07 8.30 -21.74
CA HIS A 100 -1.86 7.11 -22.06
C HIS A 100 -3.18 7.55 -22.70
N ASP A 101 -3.54 6.90 -23.78
CA ASP A 101 -4.80 7.12 -24.51
C ASP A 101 -5.68 5.86 -24.49
N ASP A 102 -6.83 5.94 -25.16
CA ASP A 102 -7.76 4.80 -25.27
C ASP A 102 -7.20 3.58 -26.01
N ALA A 103 -6.09 3.70 -26.74
CA ALA A 103 -5.41 2.60 -27.41
C ALA A 103 -4.34 1.93 -26.54
N THR A 104 -3.79 2.66 -25.56
CA THR A 104 -2.73 2.19 -24.67
C THR A 104 -3.18 0.97 -23.87
N ARG A 105 -2.33 -0.05 -23.80
CA ARG A 105 -2.62 -1.32 -23.12
C ARG A 105 -1.44 -1.75 -22.26
N ALA A 106 -1.74 -2.56 -21.26
CA ALA A 106 -0.74 -3.34 -20.55
C ALA A 106 -0.87 -4.81 -20.93
N LEU A 107 0.23 -5.38 -21.42
CA LEU A 107 0.38 -6.81 -21.70
C LEU A 107 0.82 -7.48 -20.41
N VAL A 108 -0.01 -8.32 -19.83
CA VAL A 108 0.34 -9.11 -18.65
C VAL A 108 1.04 -10.39 -19.10
N ILE A 109 2.31 -10.48 -18.79
CA ILE A 109 3.20 -11.57 -19.22
C ILE A 109 3.73 -12.29 -17.99
N ASP A 110 3.64 -13.61 -17.99
CA ASP A 110 4.18 -14.48 -16.94
C ASP A 110 5.55 -15.01 -17.34
N ILE A 111 6.56 -14.59 -16.61
CA ILE A 111 7.95 -15.07 -16.75
C ILE A 111 8.49 -15.62 -15.42
N GLY A 112 7.62 -16.34 -14.67
CA GLY A 112 7.84 -16.81 -13.31
C GLY A 112 7.08 -16.01 -12.27
N GLN A 113 6.70 -14.78 -12.63
CA GLN A 113 5.74 -13.92 -11.95
C GLN A 113 5.04 -13.04 -13.00
N PRO A 114 3.79 -12.64 -12.77
CA PRO A 114 3.08 -11.76 -13.70
C PRO A 114 3.66 -10.34 -13.66
N LEU A 115 3.90 -9.76 -14.83
CA LEU A 115 4.35 -8.39 -15.04
C LEU A 115 3.50 -7.73 -16.12
N GLY A 116 3.11 -6.48 -15.93
CA GLY A 116 2.39 -5.68 -16.92
C GLY A 116 3.35 -4.80 -17.72
N PHE A 117 3.37 -4.94 -19.03
CA PHE A 117 4.20 -4.10 -19.92
C PHE A 117 3.31 -3.15 -20.71
N VAL A 118 3.52 -1.85 -20.50
CA VAL A 118 2.75 -0.80 -21.19
C VAL A 118 3.23 -0.65 -22.62
N VAL A 119 2.29 -0.75 -23.55
CA VAL A 119 2.47 -0.57 -25.00
C VAL A 119 1.49 0.46 -25.53
N ASP A 120 1.84 1.16 -26.59
CA ASP A 120 0.98 2.22 -27.15
C ASP A 120 -0.32 1.63 -27.71
N LYS A 121 -0.20 0.49 -28.41
CA LYS A 121 -1.34 -0.18 -29.00
C LYS A 121 -1.05 -1.65 -29.25
N VAL A 122 -2.02 -2.51 -28.96
CA VAL A 122 -2.01 -3.90 -29.42
C VAL A 122 -2.67 -3.96 -30.79
N SER A 123 -2.02 -4.60 -31.76
CA SER A 123 -2.48 -4.67 -33.15
C SER A 123 -3.27 -5.94 -33.43
N SER A 124 -2.64 -7.11 -33.37
CA SER A 124 -3.28 -8.38 -33.74
C SER A 124 -2.51 -9.58 -33.15
N VAL A 125 -3.12 -10.75 -33.28
CA VAL A 125 -2.44 -12.03 -33.08
C VAL A 125 -2.13 -12.61 -34.45
N VAL A 126 -0.88 -13.00 -34.70
CA VAL A 126 -0.41 -13.56 -35.96
C VAL A 126 0.18 -14.94 -35.77
N GLY A 127 -0.16 -15.87 -36.65
CA GLY A 127 0.46 -17.19 -36.72
C GLY A 127 1.67 -17.15 -37.66
N VAL A 128 2.81 -17.61 -37.18
CA VAL A 128 4.07 -17.57 -37.91
C VAL A 128 4.68 -18.96 -37.98
N GLU A 129 5.00 -19.40 -39.18
CA GLU A 129 5.77 -20.63 -39.41
C GLU A 129 7.20 -20.44 -38.89
N PRO A 130 7.80 -21.43 -38.25
CA PRO A 130 9.16 -21.33 -37.70
C PRO A 130 10.22 -20.87 -38.72
N GLY A 131 10.06 -21.25 -39.99
CA GLY A 131 10.96 -20.83 -41.06
C GLY A 131 10.93 -19.36 -41.45
N LYS A 132 9.91 -18.60 -40.99
CA LYS A 132 9.77 -17.13 -41.20
C LYS A 132 10.34 -16.31 -40.05
N ILE A 133 10.80 -16.96 -38.99
CA ILE A 133 11.46 -16.30 -37.87
C ILE A 133 12.96 -16.36 -38.11
N GLU A 134 13.55 -15.23 -38.47
CA GLU A 134 14.98 -15.10 -38.66
C GLU A 134 15.69 -14.75 -37.35
N GLY A 135 16.89 -15.30 -37.14
CA GLY A 135 17.72 -14.90 -36.02
C GLY A 135 18.15 -13.43 -36.13
N VAL A 136 18.44 -12.83 -34.99
CA VAL A 136 18.86 -11.43 -34.88
C VAL A 136 20.28 -11.30 -35.46
N GLY A 137 20.42 -11.19 -36.77
CA GLY A 137 21.65 -10.79 -37.44
C GLY A 137 21.98 -9.34 -37.20
N SER A 138 23.04 -8.82 -37.81
CA SER A 138 23.53 -7.44 -37.66
C SER A 138 22.50 -6.38 -38.15
N ILE A 139 21.42 -6.17 -37.41
CA ILE A 139 20.44 -5.13 -37.71
C ILE A 139 20.88 -3.86 -37.01
N LYS A 140 21.01 -2.79 -37.78
CA LYS A 140 21.12 -1.43 -37.27
C LYS A 140 19.71 -0.91 -37.01
N GLY A 141 19.19 -1.12 -35.83
CA GLY A 141 17.88 -0.62 -35.39
C GLY A 141 18.02 0.29 -34.17
N THR A 142 16.95 0.96 -33.85
CA THR A 142 16.82 1.86 -32.69
C THR A 142 16.80 1.07 -31.36
N VAL A 143 16.49 -0.22 -31.42
CA VAL A 143 16.37 -1.12 -30.27
C VAL A 143 17.59 -2.03 -30.16
N ASN A 144 18.06 -2.24 -28.93
CA ASN A 144 19.17 -3.16 -28.68
C ASN A 144 18.80 -4.59 -29.09
N THR A 145 19.55 -5.13 -30.05
CA THR A 145 19.32 -6.45 -30.62
C THR A 145 19.43 -7.60 -29.62
N GLU A 146 20.09 -7.38 -28.49
CA GLU A 146 20.20 -8.39 -27.40
C GLU A 146 18.84 -8.70 -26.74
N LEU A 147 17.88 -7.76 -26.79
CA LEU A 147 16.55 -7.92 -26.25
C LEU A 147 15.59 -8.66 -27.18
N LEU A 148 16.04 -8.99 -28.38
CA LEU A 148 15.24 -9.66 -29.39
C LEU A 148 15.51 -11.17 -29.37
N SER A 149 14.47 -11.95 -29.60
CA SER A 149 14.55 -13.40 -29.84
C SER A 149 14.54 -13.74 -31.33
N GLY A 150 14.08 -12.81 -32.19
CA GLY A 150 14.02 -13.01 -33.63
C GLY A 150 13.35 -11.84 -34.34
N ILE A 151 13.20 -12.01 -35.65
CA ILE A 151 12.51 -11.05 -36.54
C ILE A 151 11.59 -11.82 -37.45
N ILE A 152 10.37 -11.32 -37.60
CA ILE A 152 9.37 -11.82 -38.52
C ILE A 152 9.26 -10.86 -39.70
N LYS A 153 9.30 -11.35 -40.91
CA LYS A 153 9.19 -10.56 -42.15
C LYS A 153 7.90 -10.82 -42.90
N ASP A 154 7.42 -9.80 -43.56
CA ASP A 154 6.28 -9.85 -44.49
C ASP A 154 5.02 -10.49 -43.92
N ILE A 155 4.66 -10.14 -42.68
CA ILE A 155 3.45 -10.62 -42.01
C ILE A 155 2.59 -9.48 -41.48
N GLY A 156 1.27 -9.60 -41.61
CA GLY A 156 0.30 -8.68 -41.05
C GLY A 156 0.35 -7.26 -41.64
N GLY A 157 0.92 -7.11 -42.85
CA GLY A 157 1.07 -5.80 -43.51
C GLY A 157 2.27 -5.00 -43.05
N HIS A 158 3.17 -5.63 -42.30
CA HIS A 158 4.43 -5.03 -41.84
C HIS A 158 5.61 -5.74 -42.52
N ASP A 159 6.56 -4.94 -43.03
CA ASP A 159 7.77 -5.46 -43.67
C ASP A 159 8.67 -6.20 -42.68
N MET A 160 8.67 -5.75 -41.41
CA MET A 160 9.48 -6.31 -40.35
C MET A 160 8.80 -6.12 -38.99
N ILE A 161 8.77 -7.19 -38.18
CA ILE A 161 8.28 -7.21 -36.81
C ILE A 161 9.40 -7.75 -35.90
N MET A 162 9.77 -6.99 -34.87
CA MET A 162 10.79 -7.40 -33.89
C MET A 162 10.18 -8.25 -32.78
N VAL A 163 10.68 -9.48 -32.59
CA VAL A 163 10.20 -10.37 -31.54
C VAL A 163 11.00 -10.12 -30.27
N LEU A 164 10.32 -9.62 -29.23
CA LEU A 164 10.93 -9.34 -27.94
C LEU A 164 11.07 -10.59 -27.09
N ASP A 165 12.17 -10.68 -26.38
CA ASP A 165 12.43 -11.66 -25.33
C ASP A 165 12.25 -10.97 -23.97
N PHE A 166 11.07 -11.09 -23.40
CA PHE A 166 10.73 -10.43 -22.13
C PHE A 166 11.54 -10.98 -20.96
N ALA A 167 11.97 -12.22 -20.99
CA ALA A 167 12.84 -12.77 -19.95
C ALA A 167 14.22 -12.10 -19.97
N LYS A 168 14.80 -11.87 -21.16
CA LYS A 168 16.06 -11.12 -21.30
C LYS A 168 15.88 -9.66 -20.95
N LEU A 169 14.74 -9.06 -21.34
CA LEU A 169 14.43 -7.66 -21.04
C LEU A 169 14.40 -7.43 -19.53
N VAL A 170 13.65 -8.27 -18.80
CA VAL A 170 13.59 -8.20 -17.34
C VAL A 170 14.95 -8.51 -16.70
N ALA A 171 15.63 -9.55 -17.17
CA ALA A 171 16.96 -9.89 -16.66
C ALA A 171 17.98 -8.75 -16.81
N ARG A 172 17.86 -7.95 -17.86
CA ARG A 172 18.75 -6.80 -18.10
C ARG A 172 18.35 -5.58 -17.26
N GLU A 173 17.07 -5.16 -17.34
CA GLU A 173 16.59 -3.96 -16.65
C GLU A 173 16.60 -4.11 -15.13
N PHE A 174 16.42 -5.34 -14.68
CA PHE A 174 16.38 -5.70 -13.27
C PHE A 174 17.51 -6.71 -12.92
N ALA A 175 18.68 -6.58 -13.55
CA ALA A 175 19.81 -7.53 -13.41
C ALA A 175 20.28 -7.71 -11.97
N GLU A 176 20.30 -6.64 -11.20
CA GLU A 176 20.63 -6.66 -9.77
C GLU A 176 19.58 -7.43 -8.96
N ILE A 177 18.32 -7.37 -9.37
CA ILE A 177 17.20 -8.06 -8.76
C ILE A 177 17.18 -9.55 -9.10
N ALA A 178 17.49 -9.90 -10.36
CA ALA A 178 17.55 -11.29 -10.82
C ALA A 178 18.72 -12.08 -10.20
N ALA A 179 19.79 -11.43 -9.80
CA ALA A 179 20.92 -12.06 -9.11
C ALA A 179 20.53 -12.55 -7.71
N VAL A 180 19.70 -11.80 -6.98
CA VAL A 180 19.20 -12.18 -5.65
C VAL A 180 18.19 -13.33 -5.73
N ALA A 181 17.31 -13.35 -6.72
CA ALA A 181 16.37 -14.46 -6.93
C ALA A 181 17.08 -15.80 -7.17
N LYS A 182 18.23 -15.80 -7.83
CA LYS A 182 19.05 -17.00 -8.02
C LYS A 182 19.77 -17.45 -6.76
N SER A 183 20.19 -16.53 -5.89
CA SER A 183 20.82 -16.87 -4.61
C SER A 183 19.80 -17.40 -3.60
N SER A 184 18.57 -16.87 -3.61
CA SER A 184 17.48 -17.32 -2.73
C SER A 184 16.97 -18.73 -3.10
N SER A 185 16.99 -19.10 -4.38
CA SER A 185 16.61 -20.46 -4.80
C SER A 185 17.65 -21.53 -4.42
N MET A 186 18.90 -21.14 -4.15
CA MET A 186 19.93 -22.04 -3.60
C MET A 186 19.96 -22.06 -2.07
N ALA A 187 19.38 -21.07 -1.40
CA ALA A 187 19.23 -20.98 0.05
C ALA A 187 17.84 -21.46 0.54
N GLY A 188 17.08 -22.14 -0.30
CA GLY A 188 15.79 -22.75 0.00
C GLY A 188 15.88 -23.94 0.93
N GLY A 189 16.26 -23.69 2.14
CA GLY A 189 16.28 -24.65 3.23
C GLY A 189 16.77 -23.97 4.48
N LEU A 190 15.86 -23.36 5.23
CA LEU A 190 15.91 -23.10 6.67
C LEU A 190 15.25 -21.75 7.01
N TYR A 191 13.97 -21.59 6.67
CA TYR A 191 13.10 -20.83 7.55
C TYR A 191 12.38 -21.85 8.43
N ASN A 192 13.06 -22.23 9.50
CA ASN A 192 12.41 -22.76 10.66
C ASN A 192 11.46 -21.67 11.16
N SER A 193 10.17 -21.92 11.01
CA SER A 193 9.17 -21.36 11.89
C SER A 193 9.56 -21.76 13.31
N SER A 194 10.22 -20.86 14.03
CA SER A 194 10.21 -20.92 15.47
C SER A 194 8.79 -20.59 15.89
N GLU A 195 8.06 -21.64 16.24
CA GLU A 195 6.89 -21.55 17.10
C GLU A 195 7.30 -20.76 18.36
N SER A 196 6.98 -19.48 18.38
CA SER A 196 6.89 -18.69 19.59
C SER A 196 5.41 -18.56 19.89
N GLU A 197 5.08 -19.14 21.01
CA GLU A 197 3.90 -19.09 21.86
C GLU A 197 2.73 -18.22 21.38
N GLU A 198 1.55 -18.85 21.38
CA GLU A 198 0.23 -18.31 21.12
C GLU A 198 -0.08 -17.12 22.05
N GLU A 199 0.36 -15.92 21.66
CA GLU A 199 -0.43 -14.74 21.93
C GLU A 199 -1.58 -14.73 20.91
N GLU A 200 -2.80 -14.49 21.37
CA GLU A 200 -3.97 -14.27 20.54
C GLU A 200 -3.69 -13.11 19.57
N SER A 201 -2.96 -13.39 18.50
CA SER A 201 -2.66 -12.41 17.47
C SER A 201 -3.97 -12.11 16.74
N SER A 202 -4.49 -10.90 16.94
CA SER A 202 -5.55 -10.38 16.10
C SER A 202 -5.15 -10.57 14.63
N ASP A 203 -6.07 -11.14 13.82
CA ASP A 203 -5.86 -11.30 12.36
C ASP A 203 -5.76 -9.96 11.61
N GLU A 204 -5.66 -8.85 12.35
CA GLU A 204 -5.61 -7.48 11.85
C GLU A 204 -4.28 -6.79 12.19
N LEU A 205 -3.81 -5.96 11.27
CA LEU A 205 -2.70 -5.02 11.46
C LEU A 205 -3.26 -3.61 11.68
N GLN A 206 -2.64 -2.86 12.58
CA GLN A 206 -2.91 -1.44 12.75
C GLN A 206 -1.74 -0.64 12.15
N LEU A 207 -2.09 0.26 11.25
CA LEU A 207 -1.12 1.04 10.49
C LEU A 207 -1.43 2.53 10.62
N VAL A 208 -0.40 3.35 10.74
CA VAL A 208 -0.50 4.80 10.59
C VAL A 208 -0.20 5.13 9.14
N SER A 209 -1.18 5.67 8.40
CA SER A 209 -0.97 6.09 7.03
C SER A 209 -0.60 7.57 6.93
N PHE A 210 0.23 7.89 5.96
CA PHE A 210 0.76 9.22 5.73
C PHE A 210 1.12 9.44 4.27
N ASP A 211 1.18 10.71 3.85
CA ASP A 211 1.57 11.09 2.50
C ASP A 211 3.01 11.57 2.42
N VAL A 212 3.69 11.17 1.35
CA VAL A 212 4.96 11.74 0.92
C VAL A 212 4.93 11.94 -0.59
N ALA A 213 5.05 13.16 -1.05
CA ALA A 213 5.02 13.55 -2.47
C ALA A 213 3.75 13.07 -3.21
N GLY A 214 2.60 13.10 -2.53
CA GLY A 214 1.32 12.68 -3.08
C GLY A 214 1.17 11.16 -3.24
N GLN A 215 2.04 10.38 -2.61
CA GLN A 215 1.92 8.93 -2.50
C GLN A 215 1.67 8.54 -1.06
N GLU A 216 0.83 7.55 -0.87
CA GLU A 216 0.46 7.08 0.46
C GLU A 216 1.31 5.90 0.90
N TYR A 217 1.80 6.02 2.12
CA TYR A 217 2.58 5.02 2.83
C TYR A 217 1.97 4.73 4.19
N ALA A 218 2.39 3.66 4.80
CA ALA A 218 2.01 3.35 6.16
C ALA A 218 3.19 2.75 6.96
N ILE A 219 3.09 2.84 8.26
CA ILE A 219 4.00 2.17 9.20
C ILE A 219 3.17 1.49 10.28
N THR A 220 3.65 0.37 10.80
CA THR A 220 2.98 -0.35 11.89
C THR A 220 2.89 0.54 13.13
N ILE A 221 1.70 0.59 13.72
CA ILE A 221 1.44 1.49 14.85
C ILE A 221 2.28 1.15 16.07
N ASP A 222 2.63 -0.13 16.25
CA ASP A 222 3.45 -0.63 17.36
C ASP A 222 4.86 -0.03 17.35
N ASP A 223 5.36 0.35 16.16
CA ASP A 223 6.67 0.99 15.99
C ASP A 223 6.61 2.51 16.20
N VAL A 224 5.41 3.09 16.22
CA VAL A 224 5.19 4.54 16.39
C VAL A 224 5.15 4.88 17.87
N GLN A 225 6.07 5.71 18.30
CA GLN A 225 6.12 6.22 19.67
C GLN A 225 5.17 7.39 19.87
N GLU A 226 5.25 8.35 18.96
CA GLU A 226 4.40 9.53 18.95
C GLU A 226 4.43 10.23 17.59
N ILE A 227 3.45 11.09 17.35
CA ILE A 227 3.34 11.92 16.15
C ILE A 227 3.27 13.36 16.61
N VAL A 228 4.25 14.19 16.19
CA VAL A 228 4.36 15.57 16.63
C VAL A 228 4.47 16.54 15.45
N GLN A 229 4.25 17.83 15.70
CA GLN A 229 4.44 18.87 14.69
C GLN A 229 5.92 19.11 14.43
N VAL A 230 6.25 19.51 13.19
CA VAL A 230 7.63 19.93 12.87
C VAL A 230 7.90 21.25 13.58
N PRO A 231 8.96 21.36 14.41
CA PRO A 231 9.29 22.60 15.08
C PRO A 231 9.86 23.63 14.10
N GLU A 232 9.68 24.91 14.39
CA GLU A 232 10.25 26.00 13.58
C GLU A 232 11.80 25.98 13.57
N ASN A 233 12.43 25.48 14.65
CA ASN A 233 13.87 25.45 14.80
C ASN A 233 14.37 24.01 14.92
N ILE A 234 15.12 23.57 13.92
CA ILE A 234 15.85 22.30 13.89
C ILE A 234 17.35 22.64 13.98
N VAL A 235 18.06 21.98 14.88
CA VAL A 235 19.52 22.16 15.02
C VAL A 235 20.20 21.31 13.94
N HIS A 236 20.80 21.98 12.96
CA HIS A 236 21.53 21.27 11.91
C HIS A 236 22.83 20.65 12.42
N VAL A 237 23.06 19.39 12.01
CA VAL A 237 24.32 18.69 12.31
C VAL A 237 25.28 18.90 11.15
N PRO A 238 26.47 19.51 11.38
CA PRO A 238 27.48 19.67 10.34
C PRO A 238 27.94 18.31 9.80
N HIS A 239 28.15 18.24 8.49
CA HIS A 239 28.63 17.03 7.78
C HIS A 239 27.70 15.81 7.81
N SER A 240 26.44 15.97 8.25
CA SER A 240 25.44 14.89 8.13
C SER A 240 25.06 14.61 6.67
N GLU A 241 24.63 13.39 6.40
CA GLU A 241 24.10 13.01 5.08
C GLU A 241 22.86 13.85 4.72
N SER A 242 22.59 14.00 3.42
CA SER A 242 21.58 14.93 2.90
C SER A 242 20.15 14.72 3.39
N HIS A 243 19.81 13.49 3.80
CA HIS A 243 18.49 13.14 4.31
C HIS A 243 18.34 13.38 5.83
N VAL A 244 19.41 13.60 6.58
CA VAL A 244 19.36 14.05 7.96
C VAL A 244 19.07 15.55 7.98
N LEU A 245 17.93 15.93 8.56
CA LEU A 245 17.54 17.34 8.68
C LEU A 245 18.25 18.05 9.85
N GLY A 246 18.57 17.30 10.89
CA GLY A 246 19.18 17.79 12.09
C GLY A 246 18.68 17.10 13.35
N LEU A 247 18.74 17.80 14.47
CA LEU A 247 18.31 17.31 15.78
C LEU A 247 17.22 18.23 16.35
N MET A 248 16.26 17.62 17.05
CA MET A 248 15.32 18.35 17.92
C MET A 248 15.39 17.81 19.33
N THR A 249 14.97 18.61 20.28
CA THR A 249 14.76 18.11 21.65
C THR A 249 13.31 17.73 21.83
N LEU A 250 13.06 16.45 22.12
CA LEU A 250 11.74 15.94 22.43
C LEU A 250 11.77 15.35 23.85
N ARG A 251 10.95 15.89 24.77
CA ARG A 251 10.88 15.44 26.16
C ARG A 251 12.27 15.26 26.85
N ASN A 252 13.16 16.25 26.72
CA ASN A 252 14.52 16.25 27.22
C ASN A 252 15.49 15.24 26.57
N ARG A 253 15.08 14.54 25.50
CA ARG A 253 15.96 13.67 24.71
C ARG A 253 16.26 14.32 23.36
N LEU A 254 17.48 14.16 22.88
CA LEU A 254 17.83 14.55 21.53
C LEU A 254 17.29 13.51 20.55
N LEU A 255 16.50 13.96 19.60
CA LEU A 255 15.90 13.13 18.57
C LEU A 255 16.46 13.53 17.20
N PRO A 256 17.14 12.63 16.47
CA PRO A 256 17.55 12.90 15.11
C PRO A 256 16.32 12.92 14.19
N LEU A 257 16.32 13.89 13.27
CA LEU A 257 15.25 14.06 12.28
C LEU A 257 15.73 13.69 10.90
N VAL A 258 14.98 12.84 10.22
CA VAL A 258 15.22 12.39 8.84
C VAL A 258 14.05 12.77 7.94
N SER A 259 14.35 13.19 6.71
CA SER A 259 13.35 13.46 5.71
C SER A 259 13.10 12.22 4.85
N LEU A 260 11.88 11.67 4.90
CA LEU A 260 11.52 10.54 4.07
C LEU A 260 11.56 10.90 2.56
N ARG A 261 11.20 12.15 2.21
CA ARG A 261 11.36 12.64 0.83
C ARG A 261 12.78 12.50 0.31
N ARG A 262 13.76 12.93 1.14
CA ARG A 262 15.17 12.86 0.75
C ARG A 262 15.70 11.43 0.76
N MET A 263 15.25 10.59 1.69
CA MET A 263 15.57 9.16 1.71
C MET A 263 15.08 8.47 0.43
N PHE A 264 13.91 8.85 -0.06
CA PHE A 264 13.33 8.32 -1.29
C PHE A 264 13.80 9.06 -2.55
N SER A 265 14.82 9.91 -2.45
CA SER A 265 15.35 10.72 -3.58
C SER A 265 14.28 11.56 -4.30
N LEU A 266 13.24 11.97 -3.57
CA LEU A 266 12.18 12.83 -4.06
C LEU A 266 12.57 14.32 -3.94
N ALA A 267 11.91 15.18 -4.72
CA ALA A 267 12.15 16.62 -4.67
C ALA A 267 11.97 17.15 -3.23
N PRO A 268 12.95 17.91 -2.69
CA PRO A 268 12.83 18.50 -1.38
C PRO A 268 11.66 19.49 -1.34
N GLN A 269 10.98 19.52 -0.20
CA GLN A 269 9.93 20.49 0.09
C GLN A 269 10.10 20.98 1.51
N ASP A 270 9.90 22.27 1.74
CA ASP A 270 9.91 22.83 3.07
C ASP A 270 8.70 22.32 3.86
N ALA A 271 8.88 22.10 5.17
CA ALA A 271 7.79 21.70 6.03
C ALA A 271 6.74 22.81 6.13
N ASP A 272 5.47 22.42 6.13
CA ASP A 272 4.33 23.30 6.27
C ASP A 272 3.47 22.93 7.51
N GLU A 273 2.32 23.54 7.66
CA GLU A 273 1.41 23.27 8.80
C GLU A 273 0.84 21.85 8.81
N HIS A 274 0.87 21.13 7.69
CA HIS A 274 0.41 19.75 7.56
C HIS A 274 1.51 18.75 7.87
N SER A 275 2.76 19.17 7.73
CA SER A 275 3.93 18.32 7.94
C SER A 275 3.99 17.81 9.39
N ARG A 276 4.33 16.54 9.54
CA ARG A 276 4.39 15.86 10.84
C ARG A 276 5.70 15.10 10.95
N ILE A 277 6.13 14.93 12.20
CA ILE A 277 7.19 14.01 12.57
C ILE A 277 6.53 12.78 13.19
N VAL A 278 6.75 11.64 12.59
CA VAL A 278 6.43 10.35 13.20
C VAL A 278 7.66 9.84 13.90
N VAL A 279 7.60 9.74 15.21
CA VAL A 279 8.69 9.22 16.02
C VAL A 279 8.59 7.71 16.04
N VAL A 280 9.58 7.06 15.46
CA VAL A 280 9.67 5.61 15.36
C VAL A 280 10.76 5.12 16.31
N SER A 281 10.48 4.00 16.99
CA SER A 281 11.44 3.38 17.90
C SER A 281 11.73 1.94 17.53
N LEU A 282 12.99 1.54 17.68
CA LEU A 282 13.44 0.17 17.57
C LEU A 282 14.36 -0.14 18.75
N GLY A 283 13.84 -0.87 19.74
CA GLY A 283 14.53 -1.05 21.01
C GLY A 283 14.70 0.29 21.75
N SER A 284 15.93 0.63 22.14
CA SER A 284 16.27 1.90 22.81
C SER A 284 16.47 3.08 21.85
N ALA A 285 16.61 2.84 20.55
CA ALA A 285 16.84 3.88 19.55
C ALA A 285 15.53 4.49 19.07
N SER A 286 15.49 5.81 18.89
CA SER A 286 14.34 6.53 18.34
C SER A 286 14.81 7.53 17.28
N VAL A 287 14.02 7.67 16.22
CA VAL A 287 14.25 8.61 15.12
C VAL A 287 12.94 9.31 14.76
N GLY A 288 13.00 10.59 14.49
CA GLY A 288 11.86 11.34 13.96
C GLY A 288 11.89 11.36 12.43
N ILE A 289 10.84 10.85 11.80
CA ILE A 289 10.69 10.82 10.36
C ILE A 289 9.73 11.93 9.94
N VAL A 290 10.23 12.87 9.14
CA VAL A 290 9.44 14.00 8.65
C VAL A 290 8.68 13.58 7.40
N MET A 291 7.37 13.76 7.42
CA MET A 291 6.40 13.42 6.39
C MET A 291 5.59 14.64 5.99
N ASP A 292 5.00 14.63 4.79
CA ASP A 292 4.19 15.76 4.31
C ASP A 292 2.88 15.89 5.11
N SER A 293 2.20 14.79 5.36
CA SER A 293 1.02 14.76 6.24
C SER A 293 0.81 13.37 6.82
N VAL A 294 0.20 13.29 7.99
CA VAL A 294 -0.36 12.04 8.53
C VAL A 294 -1.86 12.03 8.23
N ASN A 295 -2.37 10.93 7.67
CA ASN A 295 -3.74 10.85 7.18
C ASN A 295 -4.65 10.18 8.19
N GLU A 296 -4.45 8.88 8.45
CA GLU A 296 -5.39 8.08 9.22
C GLU A 296 -4.70 6.87 9.89
N VAL A 297 -5.39 6.30 10.87
CA VAL A 297 -5.03 4.99 11.42
C VAL A 297 -5.90 3.95 10.74
N LEU A 298 -5.26 2.98 10.09
CA LEU A 298 -5.89 1.89 9.36
C LEU A 298 -5.88 0.62 10.19
N ARG A 299 -7.00 -0.11 10.20
CA ARG A 299 -7.04 -1.53 10.59
C ARG A 299 -7.25 -2.37 9.36
N VAL A 300 -6.36 -3.28 9.13
CA VAL A 300 -6.30 -4.07 7.90
C VAL A 300 -6.16 -5.54 8.24
N ALA A 301 -6.98 -6.39 7.60
CA ALA A 301 -6.79 -7.83 7.73
C ALA A 301 -5.43 -8.23 7.14
N LYS A 302 -4.70 -9.13 7.80
CA LYS A 302 -3.42 -9.65 7.29
C LYS A 302 -3.56 -10.28 5.89
N SER A 303 -4.76 -10.76 5.52
CA SER A 303 -5.07 -11.26 4.18
C SER A 303 -5.07 -10.19 3.09
N ASP A 304 -5.20 -8.92 3.46
CA ASP A 304 -5.17 -7.78 2.54
C ASP A 304 -3.79 -7.15 2.42
N VAL A 305 -2.79 -7.77 3.03
CA VAL A 305 -1.39 -7.35 2.97
C VAL A 305 -0.60 -8.38 2.17
N ASP A 306 0.02 -7.94 1.09
CA ASP A 306 0.87 -8.75 0.24
C ASP A 306 2.33 -8.37 0.46
N ALA A 307 3.23 -9.36 0.42
CA ALA A 307 4.66 -9.08 0.37
C ALA A 307 5.02 -8.29 -0.88
N MET A 308 6.02 -7.41 -0.80
CA MET A 308 6.57 -6.72 -1.97
C MET A 308 6.97 -7.76 -3.02
N PRO A 309 6.57 -7.59 -4.31
CA PRO A 309 6.96 -8.50 -5.36
C PRO A 309 8.48 -8.69 -5.40
N GLY A 310 8.94 -9.95 -5.51
CA GLY A 310 10.36 -10.33 -5.42
C GLY A 310 11.27 -9.63 -6.43
N LEU A 311 10.67 -9.06 -7.49
CA LEU A 311 11.36 -8.20 -8.45
C LEU A 311 11.99 -6.95 -7.79
N PHE A 312 11.48 -6.50 -6.66
CA PHE A 312 11.90 -5.28 -5.95
C PHE A 312 12.62 -5.55 -4.63
N ALA A 313 12.74 -6.83 -4.24
CA ALA A 313 13.50 -7.21 -3.05
C ALA A 313 15.00 -6.99 -3.31
N ARG A 314 15.51 -5.78 -3.03
CA ARG A 314 16.94 -5.42 -3.12
C ARG A 314 17.59 -5.50 -1.73
N GLU A 315 18.82 -6.00 -1.68
CA GLU A 315 19.73 -5.62 -0.59
C GLU A 315 20.13 -4.15 -0.83
N GLY A 316 19.64 -3.23 0.01
CA GLY A 316 20.03 -1.83 -0.03
C GLY A 316 18.84 -0.88 0.14
N GLU A 317 18.49 -0.11 -0.89
CA GLU A 317 17.65 1.07 -0.76
C GLU A 317 16.12 0.82 -0.89
N LEU A 318 15.68 -0.30 -1.51
CA LEU A 318 14.24 -0.66 -1.63
C LEU A 318 13.71 -1.53 -0.49
N ASN A 319 14.56 -1.97 0.42
CA ASN A 319 14.15 -2.78 1.56
C ASN A 319 13.27 -2.04 2.57
N ASP A 320 13.20 -0.71 2.47
CA ASP A 320 12.39 0.09 3.38
C ASP A 320 10.88 -0.20 3.23
N ILE A 321 10.45 -0.65 2.05
CA ILE A 321 9.06 -1.07 1.82
C ILE A 321 9.02 -2.60 1.82
N SER A 322 8.41 -3.18 2.84
CA SER A 322 8.35 -4.63 3.02
C SER A 322 7.10 -5.25 2.40
N GLU A 323 5.99 -4.54 2.44
CA GLU A 323 4.67 -5.06 2.15
C GLU A 323 3.78 -3.99 1.52
N ILE A 324 2.68 -4.43 0.93
CA ILE A 324 1.68 -3.56 0.30
C ILE A 324 0.31 -3.95 0.81
N CYS A 325 -0.40 -2.99 1.35
CA CYS A 325 -1.76 -3.15 1.78
C CYS A 325 -2.74 -2.79 0.65
N ARG A 326 -3.76 -3.64 0.45
CA ARG A 326 -4.84 -3.44 -0.52
C ARG A 326 -6.10 -2.98 0.20
N LEU A 327 -6.53 -1.76 -0.05
CA LEU A 327 -7.75 -1.16 0.50
C LEU A 327 -8.83 -1.00 -0.58
N ASP A 328 -10.08 -0.82 -0.15
CA ASP A 328 -11.23 -0.55 -1.02
C ASP A 328 -11.41 -1.57 -2.17
N GLY A 329 -11.23 -2.87 -1.82
CA GLY A 329 -11.28 -3.93 -2.82
C GLY A 329 -10.12 -3.85 -3.82
N GLY A 330 -8.99 -3.26 -3.40
CA GLY A 330 -7.75 -3.13 -4.17
C GLY A 330 -7.69 -1.91 -5.09
N LYS A 331 -8.59 -0.96 -4.94
CA LYS A 331 -8.52 0.33 -5.66
C LYS A 331 -7.47 1.26 -5.06
N ARG A 332 -7.17 1.11 -3.78
CA ARG A 332 -6.18 1.89 -3.04
C ARG A 332 -5.09 0.93 -2.56
N LEU A 333 -3.87 1.19 -2.96
CA LEU A 333 -2.68 0.46 -2.52
C LEU A 333 -1.86 1.37 -1.62
N VAL A 334 -1.45 0.85 -0.47
CA VAL A 334 -0.65 1.58 0.52
C VAL A 334 0.63 0.78 0.77
N SER A 335 1.78 1.40 0.54
CA SER A 335 3.09 0.77 0.76
C SER A 335 3.45 0.81 2.24
N ILE A 336 3.74 -0.35 2.85
CA ILE A 336 4.09 -0.45 4.26
C ILE A 336 5.61 -0.36 4.40
N ILE A 337 6.06 0.61 5.17
CA ILE A 337 7.47 0.85 5.47
C ILE A 337 7.87 0.02 6.68
N SER A 338 8.98 -0.70 6.55
CA SER A 338 9.59 -1.46 7.63
C SER A 338 10.47 -0.55 8.50
N SER A 339 10.07 -0.31 9.73
CA SER A 339 10.88 0.42 10.71
C SER A 339 12.26 -0.20 10.90
N ARG A 340 12.33 -1.53 10.96
CA ARG A 340 13.59 -2.28 11.09
C ARG A 340 14.56 -1.97 9.96
N ASN A 341 14.07 -1.90 8.73
CA ASN A 341 14.91 -1.62 7.57
C ASN A 341 15.32 -0.15 7.52
N LEU A 342 14.43 0.78 7.90
CA LEU A 342 14.77 2.18 8.09
C LEU A 342 15.95 2.36 9.04
N PHE A 343 15.93 1.69 10.20
CA PHE A 343 17.06 1.75 11.16
C PHE A 343 18.35 1.09 10.64
N SER A 344 18.26 0.31 9.57
CA SER A 344 19.43 -0.28 8.89
C SER A 344 20.16 0.71 8.00
N HIS A 345 19.53 1.81 7.61
CA HIS A 345 20.13 2.86 6.80
C HIS A 345 21.37 3.47 7.47
N SER A 346 22.45 3.65 6.70
CA SER A 346 23.71 4.20 7.17
C SER A 346 23.52 5.54 7.86
N ALA A 347 22.70 6.39 7.27
CA ALA A 347 22.42 7.72 7.77
C ALA A 347 21.66 7.77 9.09
N ILE A 348 20.71 6.88 9.28
CA ILE A 348 20.00 6.79 10.56
C ILE A 348 20.98 6.29 11.62
N LYS A 349 21.80 5.30 11.31
CA LYS A 349 22.87 4.82 12.21
C LYS A 349 23.85 5.92 12.58
N GLU A 350 24.30 6.74 11.60
CA GLU A 350 25.19 7.85 11.85
C GLU A 350 24.53 8.94 12.70
N ALA A 351 23.27 9.28 12.40
CA ALA A 351 22.50 10.23 13.19
C ALA A 351 22.32 9.75 14.64
N LEU A 352 22.03 8.48 14.87
CA LEU A 352 21.92 7.88 16.19
C LEU A 352 23.27 7.89 16.92
N THR A 353 24.36 7.51 16.25
CA THR A 353 25.71 7.55 16.83
C THR A 353 26.13 8.97 17.26
N THR A 354 25.71 9.98 16.47
CA THR A 354 25.95 11.38 16.79
C THR A 354 25.19 11.79 18.05
N VAL A 355 23.95 11.33 18.21
CA VAL A 355 23.15 11.59 19.42
C VAL A 355 23.75 10.92 20.65
N ASP A 356 24.16 9.65 20.54
CA ASP A 356 24.79 8.90 21.63
C ASP A 356 26.08 9.59 22.11
N ASN A 357 26.93 10.03 21.17
CA ASN A 357 28.14 10.78 21.49
C ASN A 357 27.86 12.11 22.21
N LEU A 358 26.80 12.84 21.78
CA LEU A 358 26.40 14.10 22.42
C LEU A 358 25.70 13.88 23.77
N GLN A 359 25.05 12.74 23.97
CA GLN A 359 24.46 12.37 25.24
C GLN A 359 25.53 11.92 26.25
N ASP A 360 26.53 11.16 25.82
CA ASP A 360 27.65 10.74 26.66
C ASP A 360 28.45 11.94 27.20
N GLU A 361 28.56 13.05 26.47
CA GLU A 361 29.14 14.28 26.98
C GLU A 361 28.28 14.96 28.05
N LYS A 362 26.93 14.85 27.96
CA LYS A 362 25.98 15.39 28.95
C LYS A 362 25.73 14.43 30.12
N ILE A 363 25.78 13.12 29.92
CA ILE A 363 25.52 12.10 30.96
C ILE A 363 26.60 12.04 32.04
N ARG A 364 27.74 12.71 31.85
CA ARG A 364 28.71 12.87 32.92
C ARG A 364 28.25 13.79 34.05
N GLU A 365 27.14 14.50 33.90
CA GLU A 365 26.58 15.38 34.93
C GLU A 365 25.28 14.88 35.58
N ASP A 366 24.49 13.97 34.97
CA ASP A 366 23.19 13.53 35.52
C ASP A 366 22.95 12.01 35.29
N VAL A 367 23.70 11.16 36.02
CA VAL A 367 23.35 9.72 36.10
C VAL A 367 22.65 9.45 37.43
N ALA A 368 21.35 9.43 37.39
CA ALA A 368 20.46 8.51 38.12
C ALA A 368 19.00 8.84 37.80
N GLU A 369 18.36 7.96 37.15
CA GLU A 369 16.94 7.64 37.17
C GLU A 369 16.37 7.33 35.78
N GLU A 370 15.78 6.13 35.70
CA GLU A 370 14.85 5.59 34.71
C GLU A 370 15.40 4.62 33.65
N GLU A 371 15.77 3.43 34.09
CA GLU A 371 15.45 2.17 33.42
C GLU A 371 14.33 1.50 34.22
N GLU A 372 13.07 1.78 33.88
CA GLU A 372 11.96 0.96 34.31
C GLU A 372 11.04 0.64 33.13
N SER A 373 10.97 -0.64 32.84
CA SER A 373 9.98 -1.49 32.15
C SER A 373 8.96 -0.82 31.23
N ASN A 374 9.01 -1.20 29.94
CA ASN A 374 8.06 -0.90 28.85
C ASN A 374 6.63 -1.46 29.05
N ASP A 375 6.33 -2.13 30.14
CA ASP A 375 5.03 -2.84 30.33
C ASP A 375 3.95 -2.00 31.01
N ASP A 376 4.28 -0.78 31.45
CA ASP A 376 3.35 0.08 32.21
C ASP A 376 2.90 1.34 31.49
N ASP A 377 3.09 1.43 30.18
CA ASP A 377 2.70 2.57 29.37
C ASP A 377 1.35 2.35 28.69
N GLU A 378 0.50 3.39 28.66
CA GLU A 378 -0.74 3.45 27.88
C GLU A 378 -0.55 4.35 26.65
N GLN A 379 -0.83 3.85 25.44
CA GLN A 379 -0.82 4.66 24.22
C GLN A 379 -2.15 5.39 24.06
N VAL A 380 -2.07 6.70 23.89
CA VAL A 380 -3.24 7.58 23.85
C VAL A 380 -3.21 8.44 22.59
N VAL A 381 -4.30 8.44 21.82
CA VAL A 381 -4.51 9.41 20.74
C VAL A 381 -5.01 10.71 21.36
N VAL A 382 -4.22 11.77 21.22
CA VAL A 382 -4.57 13.12 21.71
C VAL A 382 -5.23 13.92 20.59
N PHE A 383 -6.35 14.50 20.89
CA PHE A 383 -7.10 15.36 19.97
C PHE A 383 -7.57 16.64 20.68
N ARG A 384 -7.95 17.64 19.90
CA ARG A 384 -8.39 18.94 20.42
C ARG A 384 -9.86 19.17 20.15
N LEU A 385 -10.50 19.76 21.15
CA LEU A 385 -11.80 20.40 21.02
C LEU A 385 -11.65 21.81 21.61
N ASP A 386 -11.75 22.81 20.77
CA ASP A 386 -11.44 24.21 21.10
C ASP A 386 -9.96 24.35 21.55
N LYS A 387 -9.74 24.74 22.79
CA LYS A 387 -8.41 24.90 23.39
C LYS A 387 -8.02 23.74 24.31
N GLU A 388 -8.94 22.83 24.55
CA GLU A 388 -8.77 21.73 25.47
C GLU A 388 -8.23 20.48 24.75
N GLU A 389 -7.39 19.73 25.44
CA GLU A 389 -6.83 18.49 24.95
C GLU A 389 -7.49 17.29 25.62
N PHE A 390 -7.95 16.40 24.78
CA PHE A 390 -8.57 15.15 25.17
C PHE A 390 -7.75 13.97 24.62
N GLY A 391 -7.83 12.84 25.29
CA GLY A 391 -7.17 11.63 24.88
C GLY A 391 -8.08 10.42 24.96
N VAL A 392 -7.87 9.47 24.05
CA VAL A 392 -8.52 8.15 24.10
C VAL A 392 -7.48 7.08 23.95
N PRO A 393 -7.63 5.92 24.63
CA PRO A 393 -6.73 4.78 24.41
C PRO A 393 -6.72 4.39 22.93
N ILE A 394 -5.54 4.15 22.38
CA ILE A 394 -5.39 3.89 20.95
C ILE A 394 -6.09 2.60 20.52
N GLU A 395 -6.13 1.59 21.39
CA GLU A 395 -6.84 0.33 21.14
C GLU A 395 -8.34 0.51 20.92
N SER A 396 -8.93 1.60 21.42
CA SER A 396 -10.35 1.91 21.23
C SER A 396 -10.64 2.59 19.89
N VAL A 397 -9.61 3.14 19.23
CA VAL A 397 -9.74 3.83 17.94
C VAL A 397 -9.69 2.81 16.81
N GLN A 398 -10.78 2.72 16.04
CA GLN A 398 -10.84 1.86 14.85
C GLN A 398 -10.16 2.52 13.65
N GLU A 399 -10.50 3.78 13.40
CA GLU A 399 -10.01 4.57 12.27
C GLU A 399 -10.09 6.06 12.62
N ILE A 400 -9.26 6.86 11.94
CA ILE A 400 -9.32 8.32 11.97
C ILE A 400 -9.37 8.77 10.52
N VAL A 401 -10.49 9.36 10.09
CA VAL A 401 -10.68 9.75 8.69
C VAL A 401 -10.99 11.25 8.57
N ARG A 402 -10.80 11.82 7.40
CA ARG A 402 -11.20 13.21 7.12
C ARG A 402 -12.72 13.34 7.19
N VAL A 403 -13.19 14.47 7.70
CA VAL A 403 -14.62 14.79 7.60
C VAL A 403 -14.93 15.11 6.14
N PRO A 404 -15.86 14.40 5.48
CA PRO A 404 -16.24 14.74 4.11
C PRO A 404 -16.90 16.13 4.06
N GLU A 405 -16.82 16.80 2.91
CA GLU A 405 -17.41 18.14 2.72
C GLU A 405 -18.90 18.18 3.07
N GLU A 406 -19.64 17.13 2.74
CA GLU A 406 -21.06 16.98 3.06
C GLU A 406 -21.34 15.66 3.77
N LEU A 407 -21.93 15.75 4.96
CA LEU A 407 -22.50 14.59 5.65
C LEU A 407 -23.89 14.29 5.07
N THR A 408 -24.16 13.03 4.77
CA THR A 408 -25.50 12.64 4.33
C THR A 408 -26.47 12.75 5.50
N HIS A 409 -27.43 13.67 5.39
CA HIS A 409 -28.45 13.83 6.41
C HIS A 409 -29.49 12.70 6.32
N VAL A 410 -29.73 12.01 7.44
CA VAL A 410 -30.73 10.94 7.50
C VAL A 410 -32.05 11.51 8.04
N PRO A 411 -33.15 11.49 7.26
CA PRO A 411 -34.46 11.94 7.75
C PRO A 411 -34.89 11.14 9.00
N LYS A 412 -35.30 11.82 10.03
CA LYS A 412 -35.69 11.25 11.33
C LYS A 412 -34.55 10.59 12.11
N ALA A 413 -33.30 10.97 11.83
CA ALA A 413 -32.19 10.60 12.68
C ALA A 413 -32.34 11.16 14.09
N PRO A 414 -31.79 10.51 15.11
CA PRO A 414 -31.73 11.07 16.46
C PRO A 414 -31.05 12.45 16.48
N PRO A 415 -31.46 13.39 17.35
CA PRO A 415 -30.93 14.76 17.34
C PRO A 415 -29.43 14.87 17.62
N PHE A 416 -28.82 13.85 18.23
CA PHE A 416 -27.40 13.82 18.54
C PHE A 416 -26.55 13.36 17.33
N VAL A 417 -27.15 12.74 16.30
CA VAL A 417 -26.47 12.31 15.07
C VAL A 417 -26.40 13.50 14.11
N GLU A 418 -25.19 13.88 13.75
CA GLU A 418 -24.92 14.96 12.79
C GLU A 418 -25.26 14.54 11.36
N GLY A 419 -24.97 13.29 11.02
CA GLY A 419 -25.22 12.68 9.74
C GLY A 419 -24.65 11.29 9.65
N VAL A 420 -24.54 10.77 8.44
CA VAL A 420 -23.87 9.48 8.16
C VAL A 420 -22.85 9.65 7.05
N ILE A 421 -21.80 8.85 7.10
CA ILE A 421 -20.82 8.73 6.04
C ILE A 421 -20.79 7.27 5.53
N ASN A 422 -20.40 7.10 4.29
CA ASN A 422 -20.07 5.77 3.77
C ASN A 422 -18.59 5.52 4.02
N LEU A 423 -18.29 4.60 4.92
CA LEU A 423 -16.93 4.19 5.20
C LEU A 423 -16.73 2.75 4.75
N ARG A 424 -16.01 2.57 3.65
CA ARG A 424 -15.72 1.25 3.05
C ARG A 424 -16.96 0.39 2.79
N GLY A 425 -18.03 1.01 2.29
CA GLY A 425 -19.28 0.30 1.99
C GLY A 425 -20.22 0.12 3.19
N ALA A 426 -19.80 0.49 4.40
CA ALA A 426 -20.65 0.52 5.59
C ALA A 426 -21.16 1.93 5.88
N VAL A 427 -22.40 2.04 6.31
CA VAL A 427 -23.00 3.33 6.74
C VAL A 427 -22.60 3.58 8.20
N LEU A 428 -21.82 4.62 8.42
CA LEU A 428 -21.31 5.01 9.73
C LEU A 428 -22.07 6.22 10.26
N PRO A 429 -22.78 6.13 11.40
CA PRO A 429 -23.35 7.30 12.05
C PRO A 429 -22.24 8.18 12.63
N VAL A 430 -22.38 9.49 12.46
CA VAL A 430 -21.40 10.48 12.89
C VAL A 430 -22.03 11.45 13.89
N ILE A 431 -21.35 11.64 15.01
CA ILE A 431 -21.75 12.49 16.13
C ILE A 431 -20.72 13.62 16.26
N ASP A 432 -21.18 14.85 16.46
CA ASP A 432 -20.29 15.96 16.80
C ASP A 432 -19.90 15.89 18.29
N LEU A 433 -18.61 15.63 18.57
CA LEU A 433 -18.13 15.49 19.94
C LEU A 433 -18.17 16.79 20.73
N ARG A 434 -18.03 17.95 20.05
CA ARG A 434 -18.24 19.27 20.70
C ARG A 434 -19.64 19.40 21.28
N ARG A 435 -20.64 19.06 20.45
CA ARG A 435 -22.04 19.07 20.87
C ARG A 435 -22.30 18.08 22.01
N ARG A 436 -21.66 16.92 21.95
CA ARG A 436 -21.78 15.89 23.00
C ARG A 436 -21.23 16.35 24.35
N LEU A 437 -20.15 17.13 24.33
CA LEU A 437 -19.53 17.71 25.53
C LEU A 437 -20.11 19.07 25.92
N GLY A 438 -21.13 19.56 25.23
CA GLY A 438 -21.76 20.85 25.52
C GLY A 438 -20.95 22.07 25.08
N LEU A 439 -19.98 21.88 24.17
CA LEU A 439 -19.16 22.94 23.60
C LEU A 439 -19.88 23.63 22.43
N PRO A 440 -19.58 24.92 22.15
CA PRO A 440 -20.13 25.63 21.01
C PRO A 440 -19.78 24.94 19.68
N SER A 441 -20.73 24.91 18.73
CA SER A 441 -20.48 24.43 17.37
C SER A 441 -19.56 25.41 16.64
N VAL A 442 -18.71 24.86 15.76
CA VAL A 442 -17.79 25.62 14.89
C VAL A 442 -18.06 25.29 13.42
N GLU A 443 -17.65 26.17 12.53
CA GLU A 443 -17.68 25.91 11.09
C GLU A 443 -16.77 24.74 10.73
N ARG A 444 -17.10 24.04 9.64
CA ARG A 444 -16.28 22.93 9.13
C ARG A 444 -14.92 23.44 8.68
N SER A 445 -13.89 22.66 8.98
CA SER A 445 -12.52 22.94 8.56
C SER A 445 -11.80 21.66 8.14
N ASP A 446 -10.78 21.80 7.31
CA ASP A 446 -9.95 20.70 6.81
C ASP A 446 -9.15 19.99 7.92
N ARG A 447 -9.06 20.62 9.10
CA ARG A 447 -8.38 20.05 10.28
C ARG A 447 -9.25 19.06 11.02
N GLN A 448 -10.57 19.13 10.85
CA GLN A 448 -11.49 18.23 11.54
C GLN A 448 -11.31 16.80 11.07
N ARG A 449 -11.47 15.87 12.00
CA ARG A 449 -11.38 14.43 11.76
C ARG A 449 -12.60 13.73 12.36
N VAL A 450 -12.96 12.60 11.74
CA VAL A 450 -13.89 11.64 12.33
C VAL A 450 -13.06 10.54 12.97
N MET A 451 -13.12 10.43 14.28
CA MET A 451 -12.55 9.32 15.02
C MET A 451 -13.61 8.23 15.14
N VAL A 452 -13.31 7.05 14.65
CA VAL A 452 -14.26 5.91 14.66
C VAL A 452 -13.93 5.01 15.83
N PHE A 453 -14.94 4.76 16.65
CA PHE A 453 -14.84 3.82 17.78
C PHE A 453 -15.74 2.62 17.57
N LEU A 454 -15.33 1.49 18.12
CA LEU A 454 -16.20 0.33 18.28
C LEU A 454 -16.80 0.34 19.69
N ILE A 455 -18.04 0.77 19.79
CA ILE A 455 -18.75 0.85 21.07
C ILE A 455 -19.75 -0.31 21.14
N GLU A 456 -19.47 -1.33 21.96
CA GLU A 456 -20.32 -2.52 22.11
C GLU A 456 -20.73 -3.16 20.77
N GLY A 457 -19.79 -3.28 19.85
CA GLY A 457 -19.99 -3.91 18.53
C GLY A 457 -20.55 -2.98 17.46
N MET A 458 -20.88 -1.72 17.77
CA MET A 458 -21.32 -0.72 16.79
C MET A 458 -20.20 0.27 16.46
N ARG A 459 -19.92 0.45 15.18
CA ARG A 459 -19.01 1.49 14.70
C ARG A 459 -19.72 2.85 14.76
N THR A 460 -19.13 3.79 15.46
CA THR A 460 -19.67 5.16 15.57
C THR A 460 -18.55 6.18 15.38
N GLY A 461 -18.74 7.13 14.50
CA GLY A 461 -17.79 8.21 14.23
C GLY A 461 -18.05 9.43 15.12
N PHE A 462 -16.97 10.06 15.61
CA PHE A 462 -17.04 11.29 16.38
C PHE A 462 -16.17 12.37 15.75
N ILE A 463 -16.78 13.52 15.44
CA ILE A 463 -16.05 14.65 14.87
C ILE A 463 -15.29 15.37 15.97
N VAL A 464 -13.99 15.54 15.75
CA VAL A 464 -13.08 16.33 16.59
C VAL A 464 -12.48 17.47 15.77
N ASP A 465 -12.01 18.53 16.43
CA ASP A 465 -11.47 19.71 15.72
C ASP A 465 -10.13 19.40 15.04
N SER A 466 -9.29 18.64 15.70
CA SER A 466 -8.05 18.12 15.12
C SER A 466 -7.52 16.97 15.96
N VAL A 467 -6.82 16.04 15.32
CA VAL A 467 -5.98 15.07 16.01
C VAL A 467 -4.61 15.70 16.13
N ALA A 468 -4.06 15.71 17.33
CA ALA A 468 -2.81 16.38 17.64
C ALA A 468 -1.61 15.42 17.54
N GLU A 469 -1.63 14.34 18.29
CA GLU A 469 -0.50 13.43 18.43
C GLU A 469 -0.92 12.07 19.03
N VAL A 470 -0.04 11.10 18.95
CA VAL A 470 -0.14 9.85 19.73
C VAL A 470 0.94 9.89 20.81
N LEU A 471 0.55 9.70 22.06
CA LEU A 471 1.44 9.72 23.23
C LEU A 471 1.49 8.36 23.90
N LYS A 472 2.68 7.94 24.33
CA LYS A 472 2.85 6.92 25.37
C LYS A 472 2.87 7.60 26.73
N ILE A 473 1.96 7.23 27.60
CA ILE A 473 1.79 7.82 28.92
C ILE A 473 1.99 6.72 29.96
N HIS A 474 2.95 6.92 30.83
CA HIS A 474 3.15 5.99 31.95
C HIS A 474 1.93 6.01 32.88
N LYS A 475 1.44 4.87 33.30
CA LYS A 475 0.22 4.74 34.14
C LYS A 475 0.29 5.56 35.42
N SER A 476 1.49 5.79 35.98
CA SER A 476 1.67 6.63 37.16
C SER A 476 1.35 8.12 36.93
N ALA A 477 1.40 8.60 35.68
CA ALA A 477 1.02 9.96 35.31
C ALA A 477 -0.49 10.11 35.06
N ILE A 478 -1.26 9.00 35.14
CA ILE A 478 -2.71 9.00 34.96
C ILE A 478 -3.36 9.03 36.33
N GLU A 479 -4.06 10.11 36.61
CA GLU A 479 -4.75 10.37 37.87
C GLU A 479 -6.28 10.32 37.67
N SER A 480 -7.02 10.12 38.76
CA SER A 480 -8.47 10.25 38.73
C SER A 480 -8.88 11.72 38.58
N SER A 481 -9.83 11.99 37.71
CA SER A 481 -10.37 13.34 37.51
C SER A 481 -10.99 13.89 38.81
N PRO A 482 -10.78 15.17 39.16
CA PRO A 482 -11.45 15.79 40.29
C PRO A 482 -12.97 15.82 40.08
N ASN A 483 -13.73 15.90 41.17
CA ASN A 483 -15.19 15.76 41.25
C ASN A 483 -15.94 16.53 40.14
N LEU A 484 -16.28 15.84 39.08
CA LEU A 484 -17.20 16.28 38.04
C LEU A 484 -18.65 15.85 38.39
N SER A 485 -19.65 16.40 37.71
CA SER A 485 -21.03 15.92 37.82
C SER A 485 -21.12 14.42 37.50
N SER A 486 -22.13 13.72 38.03
CA SER A 486 -22.25 12.26 37.95
C SER A 486 -22.21 11.68 36.54
N GLU A 487 -22.57 12.43 35.50
CA GLU A 487 -22.55 12.02 34.10
C GLU A 487 -21.18 12.34 33.47
N GLN A 488 -20.64 13.54 33.69
CA GLN A 488 -19.32 13.93 33.20
C GLN A 488 -18.20 13.11 33.87
N GLY A 489 -18.35 12.72 35.12
CA GLY A 489 -17.41 11.90 35.85
C GLY A 489 -17.24 10.48 35.30
N LYS A 490 -18.23 9.93 34.62
CA LYS A 490 -18.12 8.64 33.93
C LYS A 490 -17.33 8.76 32.62
N LEU A 491 -17.55 9.82 31.87
CA LEU A 491 -16.93 10.07 30.57
C LEU A 491 -15.47 10.52 30.70
N LEU A 492 -15.17 11.38 31.68
CA LEU A 492 -13.87 12.00 31.92
C LEU A 492 -13.34 11.59 33.29
N SER A 493 -13.24 10.28 33.55
CA SER A 493 -12.87 9.74 34.85
C SER A 493 -11.37 9.81 35.13
N ARG A 494 -10.54 9.97 34.12
CA ARG A 494 -9.09 9.96 34.21
C ARG A 494 -8.49 11.20 33.55
N MET A 495 -7.34 11.64 34.05
CA MET A 495 -6.54 12.74 33.50
C MET A 495 -5.09 12.34 33.48
N ALA A 496 -4.41 12.61 32.39
CA ALA A 496 -2.96 12.47 32.32
C ALA A 496 -2.31 13.81 32.65
N ASN A 497 -1.54 13.83 33.75
CA ASN A 497 -0.80 15.00 34.19
C ASN A 497 0.63 14.91 33.66
N LEU A 498 0.91 15.62 32.58
CA LEU A 498 2.22 15.65 31.95
C LEU A 498 3.04 16.81 32.55
N GLU A 499 3.47 16.67 33.81
CA GLU A 499 4.15 17.72 34.58
C GLU A 499 5.35 18.34 33.85
N LYS A 500 6.19 17.51 33.21
CA LYS A 500 7.36 17.97 32.43
C LYS A 500 6.99 18.91 31.28
N GLN A 501 5.78 18.73 30.70
CA GLN A 501 5.26 19.53 29.59
C GLN A 501 4.30 20.62 30.03
N LYS A 502 3.97 20.68 31.33
CA LYS A 502 2.94 21.58 31.90
C LYS A 502 1.59 21.45 31.17
N ARG A 503 1.21 20.23 30.79
CA ARG A 503 0.00 19.89 30.04
C ARG A 503 -0.84 18.90 30.83
N ILE A 504 -2.14 19.04 30.68
CA ILE A 504 -3.12 18.10 31.23
C ILE A 504 -3.96 17.60 30.07
N VAL A 505 -4.03 16.28 29.88
CA VAL A 505 -4.88 15.64 28.87
C VAL A 505 -6.02 14.93 29.57
N GLN A 506 -7.25 15.28 29.22
CA GLN A 506 -8.45 14.67 29.78
C GLN A 506 -8.73 13.35 29.05
N LEU A 507 -8.69 12.22 29.75
CA LEU A 507 -8.87 10.90 29.13
C LEU A 507 -10.36 10.53 29.08
N ILE A 508 -10.86 10.35 27.86
CA ILE A 508 -12.24 9.93 27.59
C ILE A 508 -12.33 8.41 27.61
N VAL A 509 -13.37 7.90 28.22
CA VAL A 509 -13.74 6.49 28.13
C VAL A 509 -14.75 6.31 26.99
N PRO A 510 -14.36 5.75 25.82
CA PRO A 510 -15.22 5.73 24.63
C PRO A 510 -16.55 5.01 24.83
N ALA A 511 -16.60 4.01 25.70
CA ALA A 511 -17.82 3.28 26.03
C ALA A 511 -18.94 4.17 26.59
N HIS A 512 -18.59 5.33 27.17
CA HIS A 512 -19.56 6.28 27.75
C HIS A 512 -19.91 7.44 26.81
N LEU A 513 -19.36 7.46 25.58
CA LEU A 513 -19.69 8.49 24.58
C LEU A 513 -21.12 8.35 24.06
N VAL A 514 -21.72 7.17 24.12
CA VAL A 514 -23.09 6.91 23.68
C VAL A 514 -23.88 6.29 24.86
N GLU A 515 -25.01 6.86 25.20
CA GLU A 515 -25.89 6.35 26.25
C GLU A 515 -26.65 5.09 25.80
N ASP A 516 -27.08 4.25 26.74
CA ASP A 516 -27.81 3.00 26.43
C ASP A 516 -29.07 3.21 25.58
N ARG A 517 -29.78 4.33 25.79
CA ARG A 517 -30.95 4.69 24.98
C ARG A 517 -30.57 5.08 23.56
N GLU A 518 -29.50 5.84 23.41
CA GLU A 518 -28.97 6.29 22.13
C GLU A 518 -28.44 5.12 21.30
N ARG A 519 -27.80 4.12 21.95
CA ARG A 519 -27.34 2.89 21.30
C ARG A 519 -28.48 2.13 20.62
N ALA A 520 -29.64 2.01 21.31
CA ALA A 520 -30.81 1.36 20.74
C ALA A 520 -31.37 2.11 19.51
N GLU A 521 -31.19 3.42 19.44
CA GLU A 521 -31.59 4.25 18.29
C GLU A 521 -30.59 4.11 17.13
N LEU A 522 -29.29 4.10 17.41
CA LEU A 522 -28.22 3.88 16.41
C LEU A 522 -28.33 2.51 15.76
N ALA A 523 -28.56 1.46 16.55
CA ALA A 523 -28.75 0.09 16.04
C ALA A 523 -29.94 -0.02 15.07
N LYS A 524 -31.04 0.71 15.33
CA LYS A 524 -32.18 0.77 14.42
C LYS A 524 -31.84 1.50 13.11
N MET A 525 -30.95 2.49 13.15
CA MET A 525 -30.52 3.20 11.94
C MET A 525 -29.64 2.30 11.06
N GLU A 526 -28.70 1.57 11.63
CA GLU A 526 -27.83 0.67 10.92
C GLU A 526 -28.62 -0.48 10.25
N ALA A 527 -29.55 -1.10 10.98
CA ALA A 527 -30.44 -2.13 10.42
C ALA A 527 -31.32 -1.62 9.27
N LYS A 528 -31.67 -0.32 9.26
CA LYS A 528 -32.52 0.30 8.26
C LYS A 528 -31.73 0.77 7.03
N ALA A 529 -30.43 0.98 7.16
CA ALA A 529 -29.54 1.34 6.05
C ALA A 529 -29.10 0.11 5.24
N LEU A 530 -29.23 -1.10 5.83
CA LEU A 530 -28.93 -2.39 5.20
C LEU A 530 -30.16 -3.02 4.51
N SER A 531 -31.35 -2.46 4.67
CA SER A 531 -32.61 -2.89 4.05
C SER A 531 -32.98 -1.98 2.87
#